data_6fb81f2ca628dcfb5184f27603fdc457
#
_entry.id   6fb81f2ca628dcfb5184f27603fdc457
#
_cell.length_a   1.000
_cell.length_b   1.000
_cell.length_c   1.000
_cell.angle_alpha   90.00
_cell.angle_beta   90.00
_cell.angle_gamma   90.00
#
_symmetry.space_group_name_H-M   'P 1'
#
loop_
_entity.id
_entity.type
_entity.pdbx_description
1 polymer ?
#
loop_
_entity_poly.entity_id
_entity_poly.type
_entity_poly.pdbx_seq_one_letter_code
_entity_poly.pdbx_strand_id
1 'polypeptide(L)'
;KEIYIGSNEDRVVFVDVSNKSEPNLISTFFYDHQYTHQSWLTNDHKYALLGDELDELDSNYELKIDAKTRTIVINLTDLDNPVLHHNYEAETKAIDHNGYVNGTEFFLASYTAGLRVLDVLNIDQKSISELGFFNTFHDHSDHDHGLPKLTAIKNQDPGGDHSGKKGNSEAFNGAWSVYPYFKSENIIISDINSGLFI
;
A
#
# COMPACT_ATOMS: atom_id res chain seq x y z
N LYS A 1 -17.01 -19.25 -7.48
CA LYS A 1 -15.65 -19.32 -8.00
C LYS A 1 -14.67 -18.82 -6.94
N GLU A 2 -13.51 -19.42 -6.87
CA GLU A 2 -12.37 -18.94 -6.10
C GLU A 2 -11.43 -18.21 -7.05
N ILE A 3 -11.14 -16.93 -6.76
CA ILE A 3 -10.38 -16.07 -7.66
C ILE A 3 -9.07 -15.69 -6.96
N TYR A 4 -7.96 -15.91 -7.66
CA TYR A 4 -6.67 -15.34 -7.31
C TYR A 4 -6.49 -14.01 -8.04
N ILE A 5 -6.04 -13.00 -7.30
CA ILE A 5 -5.65 -11.70 -7.84
C ILE A 5 -4.16 -11.53 -7.58
N GLY A 6 -3.38 -11.40 -8.64
CA GLY A 6 -1.93 -11.26 -8.56
C GLY A 6 -1.49 -9.88 -9.03
N SER A 7 -0.83 -9.14 -8.14
CA SER A 7 -0.11 -7.91 -8.47
C SER A 7 1.31 -8.31 -8.87
N ASN A 8 1.62 -8.23 -10.18
CA ASN A 8 2.78 -8.86 -10.78
C ASN A 8 3.68 -7.82 -11.47
N GLU A 9 4.29 -6.94 -10.72
CA GLU A 9 5.22 -5.90 -11.18
C GLU A 9 4.68 -4.98 -12.27
N ASP A 10 4.23 -5.53 -13.42
CA ASP A 10 3.80 -4.77 -14.60
C ASP A 10 2.29 -4.87 -14.90
N ARG A 11 1.55 -5.64 -14.08
CA ARG A 11 0.11 -5.90 -14.32
C ARG A 11 -0.59 -6.49 -13.12
N VAL A 12 -1.92 -6.48 -13.16
CA VAL A 12 -2.74 -7.31 -12.27
C VAL A 12 -3.38 -8.43 -13.09
N VAL A 13 -3.28 -9.67 -12.60
CA VAL A 13 -3.93 -10.83 -13.21
C VAL A 13 -5.07 -11.35 -12.35
N PHE A 14 -6.13 -11.83 -12.99
CA PHE A 14 -7.30 -12.43 -12.36
C PHE A 14 -7.40 -13.88 -12.84
N VAL A 15 -7.34 -14.84 -11.93
CA VAL A 15 -7.26 -16.26 -12.26
C VAL A 15 -8.32 -17.02 -11.49
N ASP A 16 -9.12 -17.83 -12.20
CA ASP A 16 -10.02 -18.80 -11.58
C ASP A 16 -9.20 -19.99 -11.07
N VAL A 17 -9.12 -20.11 -9.76
CA VAL A 17 -8.39 -21.17 -9.06
C VAL A 17 -9.35 -22.15 -8.35
N SER A 18 -10.62 -22.18 -8.74
CA SER A 18 -11.60 -23.13 -8.19
C SER A 18 -11.15 -24.58 -8.38
N ASN A 19 -10.51 -24.89 -9.52
CA ASN A 19 -9.74 -26.11 -9.71
C ASN A 19 -8.23 -25.80 -9.56
N LYS A 20 -7.66 -26.10 -8.40
CA LYS A 20 -6.23 -25.83 -8.10
C LYS A 20 -5.24 -26.55 -9.02
N SER A 21 -5.67 -27.68 -9.64
CA SER A 21 -4.84 -28.44 -10.56
C SER A 21 -4.83 -27.87 -11.98
N GLU A 22 -5.78 -26.99 -12.29
CA GLU A 22 -5.97 -26.41 -13.61
C GLU A 22 -6.48 -24.97 -13.48
N PRO A 23 -5.63 -24.04 -13.03
CA PRO A 23 -5.97 -22.63 -12.93
C PRO A 23 -6.24 -22.05 -14.32
N ASN A 24 -7.23 -21.18 -14.44
CA ASN A 24 -7.63 -20.57 -15.69
C ASN A 24 -7.55 -19.04 -15.60
N LEU A 25 -6.74 -18.42 -16.47
CA LEU A 25 -6.67 -16.97 -16.57
C LEU A 25 -8.03 -16.42 -17.04
N ILE A 26 -8.61 -15.52 -16.26
CA ILE A 26 -9.84 -14.81 -16.61
C ILE A 26 -9.49 -13.56 -17.41
N SER A 27 -8.69 -12.66 -16.81
CA SER A 27 -8.34 -11.39 -17.43
C SER A 27 -7.03 -10.83 -16.87
N THR A 28 -6.56 -9.76 -17.50
CA THR A 28 -5.39 -9.01 -17.09
C THR A 28 -5.69 -7.53 -17.18
N PHE A 29 -5.34 -6.76 -16.15
CA PHE A 29 -5.42 -5.31 -16.14
C PHE A 29 -4.04 -4.70 -16.31
N PHE A 30 -3.91 -3.81 -17.31
CA PHE A 30 -2.71 -3.03 -17.59
C PHE A 30 -2.97 -1.55 -17.34
N TYR A 31 -1.97 -0.84 -16.85
CA TYR A 31 -1.99 0.60 -16.64
C TYR A 31 -0.58 1.18 -16.83
N ASP A 32 -0.42 2.47 -16.71
CA ASP A 32 0.90 3.12 -16.70
C ASP A 32 1.55 2.92 -15.32
N HIS A 33 2.41 1.91 -15.23
CA HIS A 33 2.98 1.37 -14.01
C HIS A 33 4.49 1.61 -13.91
N GLN A 34 4.99 1.52 -12.66
CA GLN A 34 6.42 1.35 -12.36
C GLN A 34 6.66 -0.01 -11.69
N TYR A 35 5.90 -0.31 -10.61
CA TYR A 35 5.99 -1.60 -9.93
C TYR A 35 4.66 -1.96 -9.26
N THR A 36 3.83 -2.70 -9.96
CA THR A 36 2.56 -3.22 -9.43
C THR A 36 2.82 -4.11 -8.22
N HIS A 37 2.68 -3.56 -7.01
CA HIS A 37 3.15 -4.20 -5.79
C HIS A 37 2.08 -5.02 -5.09
N GLN A 38 0.96 -4.42 -4.72
CA GLN A 38 -0.11 -5.09 -3.99
C GLN A 38 -1.49 -4.55 -4.35
N SER A 39 -2.53 -5.34 -4.09
CA SER A 39 -3.91 -4.90 -4.21
C SER A 39 -4.78 -5.50 -3.12
N TRP A 40 -5.84 -4.78 -2.73
CA TRP A 40 -6.85 -5.27 -1.80
C TRP A 40 -8.26 -4.93 -2.28
N LEU A 41 -9.22 -5.82 -1.98
CA LEU A 41 -10.60 -5.65 -2.42
C LEU A 41 -11.41 -4.81 -1.44
N THR A 42 -12.39 -4.05 -1.96
CA THR A 42 -13.51 -3.58 -1.14
C THR A 42 -14.33 -4.76 -0.62
N ASN A 43 -15.07 -4.57 0.47
CA ASN A 43 -15.85 -5.64 1.10
C ASN A 43 -16.92 -6.26 0.18
N ASP A 44 -17.42 -5.50 -0.81
CA ASP A 44 -18.36 -5.98 -1.81
C ASP A 44 -17.71 -6.59 -3.06
N HIS A 45 -16.37 -6.61 -3.09
CA HIS A 45 -15.52 -7.13 -4.17
C HIS A 45 -15.73 -6.44 -5.54
N LYS A 46 -16.33 -5.25 -5.57
CA LYS A 46 -16.54 -4.52 -6.83
C LYS A 46 -15.34 -3.70 -7.25
N TYR A 47 -14.47 -3.36 -6.31
CA TYR A 47 -13.29 -2.56 -6.57
C TYR A 47 -12.06 -3.20 -5.94
N ALA A 48 -10.91 -3.03 -6.59
CA ALA A 48 -9.60 -3.27 -6.00
C ALA A 48 -8.85 -1.93 -5.86
N LEU A 49 -8.22 -1.75 -4.71
CA LEU A 49 -7.28 -0.65 -4.46
C LEU A 49 -5.88 -1.22 -4.66
N LEU A 50 -5.14 -0.63 -5.57
CA LEU A 50 -3.83 -1.09 -6.04
C LEU A 50 -2.78 -0.05 -5.69
N GLY A 51 -1.66 -0.50 -5.12
CA GLY A 51 -0.45 0.28 -4.90
C GLY A 51 0.61 -0.02 -5.97
N ASP A 52 1.25 1.03 -6.48
CA ASP A 52 2.39 0.98 -7.39
C ASP A 52 3.61 1.55 -6.67
N GLU A 53 4.40 0.67 -6.07
CA GLU A 53 5.42 1.04 -5.08
C GLU A 53 6.50 1.99 -5.59
N LEU A 54 6.70 2.11 -6.90
CA LEU A 54 7.81 2.89 -7.43
C LEU A 54 7.38 4.09 -8.27
N ASP A 55 6.09 4.37 -8.39
CA ASP A 55 5.62 5.42 -9.27
C ASP A 55 5.88 6.85 -8.74
N GLU A 56 6.21 7.00 -7.45
CA GLU A 56 6.67 8.25 -6.88
C GLU A 56 8.16 8.54 -7.12
N LEU A 57 8.91 7.56 -7.61
CA LEU A 57 10.35 7.68 -7.82
C LEU A 57 10.71 8.09 -9.24
N ASP A 58 11.79 8.84 -9.36
CA ASP A 58 12.44 9.13 -10.63
C ASP A 58 13.39 8.00 -11.07
N SER A 59 14.07 8.18 -12.21
CA SER A 59 15.02 7.20 -12.74
C SER A 59 16.27 6.97 -11.87
N ASN A 60 16.49 7.81 -10.87
CA ASN A 60 17.59 7.68 -9.91
C ASN A 60 17.13 7.03 -8.60
N TYR A 61 15.88 6.61 -8.52
CA TYR A 61 15.25 6.10 -7.29
C TYR A 61 15.16 7.17 -6.18
N GLU A 62 14.97 8.43 -6.57
CA GLU A 62 14.70 9.53 -5.65
C GLU A 62 13.23 9.96 -5.78
N LEU A 63 12.62 10.43 -4.69
CA LEU A 63 11.25 10.97 -4.74
C LEU A 63 11.18 12.15 -5.70
N LYS A 64 10.27 12.10 -6.67
CA LYS A 64 9.96 13.21 -7.56
C LYS A 64 9.60 14.44 -6.76
N ILE A 65 9.89 15.65 -7.29
CA ILE A 65 9.63 16.93 -6.61
C ILE A 65 8.14 17.07 -6.24
N ASP A 66 7.27 16.63 -7.11
CA ASP A 66 5.81 16.68 -7.02
C ASP A 66 5.18 15.30 -6.74
N ALA A 67 5.98 14.34 -6.22
CA ALA A 67 5.48 13.03 -5.88
C ALA A 67 4.30 13.13 -4.90
N LYS A 68 3.29 12.33 -5.15
CA LYS A 68 2.13 12.10 -4.27
C LYS A 68 1.83 10.62 -4.27
N THR A 69 1.60 10.07 -3.11
CA THR A 69 1.15 8.67 -2.99
C THR A 69 -0.12 8.46 -3.80
N ARG A 70 -0.10 7.49 -4.71
CA ARG A 70 -1.19 7.22 -5.63
C ARG A 70 -1.82 5.86 -5.37
N THR A 71 -3.11 5.83 -5.05
CA THR A 71 -3.88 4.58 -5.03
C THR A 71 -4.71 4.45 -6.30
N ILE A 72 -4.51 3.38 -7.05
CA ILE A 72 -5.21 3.09 -8.31
C ILE A 72 -6.43 2.25 -8.00
N VAL A 73 -7.62 2.71 -8.41
CA VAL A 73 -8.87 2.00 -8.17
C VAL A 73 -9.32 1.31 -9.46
N ILE A 74 -9.44 -0.02 -9.39
CA ILE A 74 -9.88 -0.86 -10.49
C ILE A 74 -11.34 -1.26 -10.25
N ASN A 75 -12.20 -1.07 -11.24
CA ASN A 75 -13.57 -1.58 -11.23
C ASN A 75 -13.56 -3.03 -11.70
N LEU A 76 -14.08 -3.93 -10.86
CA LEU A 76 -14.15 -5.38 -11.03
C LEU A 76 -15.59 -5.90 -11.17
N THR A 77 -16.57 -5.03 -11.43
CA THR A 77 -17.98 -5.45 -11.63
C THR A 77 -18.13 -6.40 -12.81
N ASP A 78 -17.25 -6.28 -13.80
CA ASP A 78 -17.03 -7.26 -14.87
C ASP A 78 -15.60 -7.77 -14.76
N LEU A 79 -15.44 -8.98 -14.21
CA LEU A 79 -14.11 -9.55 -13.99
C LEU A 79 -13.44 -10.02 -15.29
N ASP A 80 -14.20 -10.24 -16.35
CA ASP A 80 -13.66 -10.56 -17.68
C ASP A 80 -13.07 -9.31 -18.36
N ASN A 81 -13.47 -8.09 -17.91
CA ASN A 81 -13.03 -6.82 -18.46
C ASN A 81 -12.83 -5.77 -17.34
N PRO A 82 -11.84 -5.95 -16.45
CA PRO A 82 -11.53 -4.97 -15.41
C PRO A 82 -11.06 -3.64 -16.03
N VAL A 83 -11.53 -2.52 -15.47
CA VAL A 83 -11.21 -1.20 -16.01
C VAL A 83 -10.75 -0.24 -14.92
N LEU A 84 -9.90 0.72 -15.28
CA LEU A 84 -9.56 1.81 -14.38
C LEU A 84 -10.82 2.58 -13.99
N HIS A 85 -11.08 2.67 -12.69
CA HIS A 85 -12.18 3.47 -12.16
C HIS A 85 -11.75 4.92 -11.95
N HIS A 86 -10.71 5.13 -11.13
CA HIS A 86 -10.02 6.42 -10.95
C HIS A 86 -8.71 6.22 -10.19
N ASN A 87 -7.90 7.26 -10.13
CA ASN A 87 -6.76 7.35 -9.23
C ASN A 87 -7.11 8.29 -8.08
N TYR A 88 -6.78 7.89 -6.86
CA TYR A 88 -6.72 8.77 -5.70
C TYR A 88 -5.27 9.22 -5.53
N GLU A 89 -5.06 10.51 -5.36
CA GLU A 89 -3.76 11.11 -5.05
C GLU A 89 -3.81 11.71 -3.65
N ALA A 90 -2.95 11.23 -2.76
CA ALA A 90 -2.80 11.77 -1.42
C ALA A 90 -2.13 13.14 -1.43
N GLU A 91 -2.26 13.89 -0.34
CA GLU A 91 -1.47 15.13 -0.16
C GLU A 91 -0.03 14.85 0.31
N THR A 92 0.24 13.62 0.74
CA THR A 92 1.55 13.21 1.24
C THR A 92 2.52 12.85 0.13
N LYS A 93 3.79 13.17 0.36
CA LYS A 93 4.92 12.81 -0.50
C LYS A 93 5.64 11.62 0.10
N ALA A 94 5.18 10.41 -0.21
CA ALA A 94 5.79 9.17 0.25
C ALA A 94 5.41 8.03 -0.70
N ILE A 95 6.23 6.99 -0.70
CA ILE A 95 5.94 5.74 -1.40
C ILE A 95 4.88 4.98 -0.61
N ASP A 96 3.87 4.42 -1.30
CA ASP A 96 2.94 3.47 -0.67
C ASP A 96 3.50 2.04 -0.71
N HIS A 97 3.03 1.20 0.23
CA HIS A 97 3.45 -0.19 0.27
C HIS A 97 2.24 -1.13 0.46
N ASN A 98 1.93 -1.56 1.67
CA ASN A 98 0.83 -2.49 1.90
C ASN A 98 -0.42 -1.79 2.41
N GLY A 99 -1.58 -2.16 1.86
CA GLY A 99 -2.86 -1.61 2.28
C GLY A 99 -3.96 -2.65 2.36
N TYR A 100 -4.92 -2.44 3.30
CA TYR A 100 -5.98 -3.38 3.62
C TYR A 100 -7.30 -2.66 3.86
N VAL A 101 -8.39 -3.16 3.28
CA VAL A 101 -9.73 -2.62 3.53
C VAL A 101 -10.38 -3.35 4.70
N ASN A 102 -10.89 -2.60 5.67
CA ASN A 102 -11.73 -3.10 6.73
C ASN A 102 -12.98 -2.22 6.85
N GLY A 103 -14.15 -2.78 6.54
CA GLY A 103 -15.37 -1.99 6.44
C GLY A 103 -15.32 -1.00 5.28
N THR A 104 -15.44 0.27 5.58
CA THR A 104 -15.38 1.39 4.64
C THR A 104 -14.06 2.15 4.72
N GLU A 105 -13.07 1.60 5.38
CA GLU A 105 -11.78 2.22 5.61
C GLU A 105 -10.67 1.42 4.90
N PHE A 106 -9.76 2.13 4.25
CA PHE A 106 -8.54 1.58 3.68
C PHE A 106 -7.35 2.03 4.51
N PHE A 107 -6.68 1.08 5.12
CA PHE A 107 -5.50 1.26 5.96
C PHE A 107 -4.27 1.04 5.09
N LEU A 108 -3.51 2.10 4.84
CA LEU A 108 -2.37 2.12 3.93
C LEU A 108 -1.09 2.44 4.69
N ALA A 109 -0.11 1.54 4.63
CA ALA A 109 1.25 1.81 5.06
C ALA A 109 1.97 2.57 3.94
N SER A 110 2.45 3.78 4.24
CA SER A 110 3.07 4.70 3.28
C SER A 110 4.47 5.10 3.76
N TYR A 111 5.35 4.14 3.90
CA TYR A 111 6.74 4.31 4.33
C TYR A 111 6.96 5.51 5.27
N THR A 112 7.68 6.54 4.83
CA THR A 112 8.01 7.74 5.64
C THR A 112 6.79 8.56 6.07
N ALA A 113 5.62 8.35 5.45
CA ALA A 113 4.37 9.00 5.86
C ALA A 113 3.57 8.18 6.89
N GLY A 114 4.05 6.99 7.29
CA GLY A 114 3.43 6.15 8.30
C GLY A 114 2.13 5.49 7.84
N LEU A 115 1.19 5.27 8.76
CA LEU A 115 -0.15 4.80 8.46
C LEU A 115 -1.02 5.93 7.94
N ARG A 116 -1.76 5.68 6.86
CA ARG A 116 -2.85 6.52 6.35
C ARG A 116 -4.16 5.75 6.39
N VAL A 117 -5.23 6.38 6.83
CA VAL A 117 -6.57 5.78 6.87
C VAL A 117 -7.47 6.58 5.94
N LEU A 118 -7.97 5.92 4.91
CA LEU A 118 -8.78 6.54 3.87
C LEU A 118 -10.23 6.05 3.95
N ASP A 119 -11.20 6.97 3.82
CA ASP A 119 -12.60 6.64 3.63
C ASP A 119 -12.85 6.21 2.18
N VAL A 120 -13.32 4.99 2.00
CA VAL A 120 -13.66 4.40 0.70
C VAL A 120 -15.17 4.11 0.57
N LEU A 121 -16.00 4.64 1.47
CA LEU A 121 -17.47 4.43 1.48
C LEU A 121 -18.11 4.82 0.14
N ASN A 122 -17.68 5.93 -0.43
CA ASN A 122 -18.22 6.48 -1.68
C ASN A 122 -17.27 6.26 -2.88
N ILE A 123 -16.55 5.16 -2.88
CA ILE A 123 -15.59 4.82 -3.94
C ILE A 123 -16.25 4.71 -5.33
N ASP A 124 -17.51 4.27 -5.38
CA ASP A 124 -18.33 4.20 -6.60
C ASP A 124 -18.55 5.59 -7.24
N GLN A 125 -18.57 6.65 -6.43
CA GLN A 125 -18.66 8.04 -6.84
C GLN A 125 -17.29 8.69 -7.08
N LYS A 126 -16.21 7.90 -7.05
CA LYS A 126 -14.82 8.35 -7.17
C LYS A 126 -14.42 9.31 -6.04
N SER A 127 -15.02 9.13 -4.86
CA SER A 127 -14.75 9.93 -3.68
C SER A 127 -13.99 9.09 -2.65
N ILE A 128 -12.74 9.44 -2.44
CA ILE A 128 -11.88 8.91 -1.38
C ILE A 128 -11.32 10.13 -0.63
N SER A 129 -11.27 10.05 0.70
CA SER A 129 -10.72 11.11 1.52
C SER A 129 -9.94 10.54 2.70
N GLU A 130 -8.90 11.24 3.14
CA GLU A 130 -8.16 10.83 4.33
C GLU A 130 -8.97 11.15 5.59
N LEU A 131 -9.16 10.13 6.46
CA LEU A 131 -9.80 10.24 7.76
C LEU A 131 -8.79 10.58 8.87
N GLY A 132 -7.58 10.09 8.75
CA GLY A 132 -6.53 10.30 9.73
C GLY A 132 -5.24 9.57 9.37
N PHE A 133 -4.24 9.79 10.21
CA PHE A 133 -2.94 9.19 10.04
C PHE A 133 -2.23 8.95 11.37
N PHE A 134 -1.23 8.07 11.33
CA PHE A 134 -0.29 7.89 12.43
C PHE A 134 1.13 7.83 11.85
N ASN A 135 1.95 8.83 12.19
CA ASN A 135 3.32 8.90 11.69
C ASN A 135 4.24 8.01 12.55
N THR A 136 4.82 6.98 11.93
CA THR A 136 5.76 6.06 12.57
C THR A 136 7.21 6.47 12.35
N PHE A 137 7.48 7.28 11.34
CA PHE A 137 8.81 7.74 10.95
C PHE A 137 9.03 9.17 11.42
N HIS A 138 10.05 9.38 12.23
CA HIS A 138 10.51 10.71 12.67
C HIS A 138 11.86 10.96 12.05
N ASP A 139 11.93 11.97 11.19
CA ASP A 139 13.22 12.50 10.73
C ASP A 139 13.98 13.04 11.96
N HIS A 140 15.16 12.48 12.22
CA HIS A 140 16.00 12.88 13.36
C HIS A 140 16.54 14.31 13.27
N SER A 141 16.16 15.07 12.25
CA SER A 141 16.52 16.47 12.08
C SER A 141 15.72 17.46 12.94
N ASP A 142 14.57 17.03 13.49
CA ASP A 142 13.76 17.87 14.37
C ASP A 142 13.96 17.51 15.85
N HIS A 143 14.56 18.48 16.56
CA HIS A 143 14.87 18.42 17.99
C HIS A 143 13.67 18.01 18.86
N ASP A 144 13.88 16.91 19.58
CA ASP A 144 13.33 16.48 20.88
C ASP A 144 12.14 17.29 21.44
N HIS A 145 10.93 16.83 21.16
CA HIS A 145 9.73 17.18 21.91
C HIS A 145 9.09 15.91 22.52
N GLY A 146 9.76 15.38 23.56
CA GLY A 146 9.16 14.75 24.74
C GLY A 146 8.07 13.69 24.56
N LEU A 147 8.12 12.80 23.56
CA LEU A 147 7.28 11.60 23.55
C LEU A 147 7.96 10.46 24.29
N PRO A 148 7.21 9.60 25.03
CA PRO A 148 7.78 8.51 25.79
C PRO A 148 8.53 7.56 24.85
N LYS A 149 9.82 7.30 25.16
CA LYS A 149 10.62 6.28 24.46
C LYS A 149 9.98 4.92 24.64
N LEU A 150 9.21 4.48 23.66
CA LEU A 150 8.90 3.06 23.51
C LEU A 150 10.22 2.31 23.26
N THR A 151 10.50 1.35 24.12
CA THR A 151 11.74 0.55 24.04
C THR A 151 11.69 -0.30 22.79
N ALA A 152 12.31 0.17 21.71
CA ALA A 152 12.46 -0.61 20.49
C ALA A 152 13.23 -1.89 20.80
N ILE A 153 12.62 -3.04 20.52
CA ILE A 153 13.33 -4.32 20.45
C ILE A 153 14.19 -4.25 19.19
N LYS A 154 15.50 -4.02 19.39
CA LYS A 154 16.47 -4.09 18.30
C LYS A 154 16.57 -5.54 17.83
N ASN A 155 15.77 -5.90 16.85
CA ASN A 155 15.98 -7.12 16.10
C ASN A 155 16.97 -6.84 14.97
N GLN A 156 18.00 -7.70 14.90
CA GLN A 156 18.96 -7.70 13.81
C GLN A 156 18.25 -7.98 12.49
N ASP A 157 18.60 -7.18 11.48
CA ASP A 157 18.21 -7.27 10.09
C ASP A 157 18.20 -8.72 9.57
N PRO A 158 17.06 -9.28 9.14
CA PRO A 158 17.05 -10.48 8.32
C PRO A 158 17.26 -10.07 6.86
N GLY A 159 18.49 -9.67 6.54
CA GLY A 159 18.98 -9.21 5.27
C GLY A 159 18.30 -9.76 4.03
N GLY A 160 17.56 -8.91 3.37
CA GLY A 160 17.33 -8.96 1.95
C GLY A 160 18.19 -7.88 1.31
N ASP A 161 19.29 -8.24 0.70
CA ASP A 161 20.14 -7.30 -0.04
C ASP A 161 19.43 -6.85 -1.31
N HIS A 162 18.69 -5.75 -1.23
CA HIS A 162 18.24 -4.97 -2.38
C HIS A 162 19.27 -3.91 -2.80
N SER A 163 20.53 -4.02 -2.31
CA SER A 163 21.61 -3.03 -2.44
C SER A 163 22.25 -2.92 -3.82
N GLY A 164 21.59 -3.40 -4.88
CA GLY A 164 22.11 -3.30 -6.25
C GLY A 164 22.06 -1.93 -6.90
N LYS A 165 21.33 -0.95 -6.34
CA LYS A 165 21.19 0.40 -6.92
C LYS A 165 21.38 1.47 -5.84
N LYS A 166 22.28 2.42 -6.10
CA LYS A 166 22.48 3.62 -5.29
C LYS A 166 21.31 4.59 -5.50
N GLY A 167 20.17 4.31 -4.87
CA GLY A 167 19.06 5.24 -4.72
C GLY A 167 18.95 5.68 -3.27
N ASN A 168 18.27 6.78 -3.03
CA ASN A 168 18.09 7.33 -1.69
C ASN A 168 17.32 6.32 -0.82
N SER A 169 18.02 5.55 0.00
CA SER A 169 17.46 4.52 0.88
C SER A 169 16.46 5.08 1.90
N GLU A 170 16.46 6.40 2.12
CA GLU A 170 15.58 7.06 3.09
C GLU A 170 14.11 7.03 2.69
N ALA A 171 13.78 7.01 1.39
CA ALA A 171 12.40 6.96 0.92
C ALA A 171 11.67 5.66 1.30
N PHE A 172 12.43 4.58 1.54
CA PHE A 172 11.93 3.26 1.92
C PHE A 172 12.00 3.00 3.44
N ASN A 173 12.12 4.04 4.25
CA ASN A 173 12.05 3.94 5.71
C ASN A 173 10.61 4.12 6.20
N GLY A 174 10.31 3.65 7.43
CA GLY A 174 9.02 3.85 8.08
C GLY A 174 8.06 2.68 7.93
N ALA A 175 6.77 2.96 7.74
CA ALA A 175 5.72 1.95 7.77
C ALA A 175 5.78 0.99 6.57
N TRP A 176 5.99 -0.30 6.86
CA TRP A 176 6.04 -1.38 5.87
C TRP A 176 4.69 -2.04 5.63
N SER A 177 3.94 -2.31 6.70
CA SER A 177 2.65 -2.96 6.62
C SER A 177 1.77 -2.61 7.82
N VAL A 178 0.48 -2.88 7.68
CA VAL A 178 -0.54 -2.67 8.71
C VAL A 178 -1.44 -3.89 8.80
N TYR A 179 -1.99 -4.18 9.98
CA TYR A 179 -3.00 -5.22 10.16
C TYR A 179 -4.18 -4.70 10.97
N PRO A 180 -5.35 -4.41 10.33
CA PRO A 180 -6.50 -3.79 10.98
C PRO A 180 -7.63 -4.77 11.38
N TYR A 181 -7.38 -6.10 11.49
CA TYR A 181 -8.44 -7.09 11.60
C TYR A 181 -8.56 -7.73 12.98
N PHE A 182 -7.97 -7.16 14.02
CA PHE A 182 -8.16 -7.68 15.37
C PHE A 182 -9.55 -7.37 15.91
N LYS A 183 -10.14 -8.33 16.62
CA LYS A 183 -11.45 -8.14 17.29
C LYS A 183 -11.42 -7.08 18.39
N SER A 184 -10.23 -6.71 18.89
CA SER A 184 -10.00 -5.64 19.85
C SER A 184 -10.01 -4.25 19.23
N GLU A 185 -10.16 -4.15 17.90
CA GLU A 185 -10.05 -2.92 17.11
C GLU A 185 -8.65 -2.28 17.16
N ASN A 186 -7.67 -2.96 17.73
CA ASN A 186 -6.29 -2.52 17.67
C ASN A 186 -5.75 -2.69 16.25
N ILE A 187 -4.94 -1.73 15.82
CA ILE A 187 -4.23 -1.74 14.54
C ILE A 187 -2.75 -1.97 14.84
N ILE A 188 -2.14 -2.95 14.18
CA ILE A 188 -0.70 -3.16 14.25
C ILE A 188 -0.05 -2.59 13.00
N ILE A 189 1.03 -1.83 13.19
CA ILE A 189 1.86 -1.29 12.11
C ILE A 189 3.27 -1.85 12.27
N SER A 190 3.80 -2.50 11.25
CA SER A 190 5.20 -2.85 11.19
C SER A 190 5.99 -1.72 10.52
N ASP A 191 7.09 -1.33 11.13
CA ASP A 191 7.94 -0.24 10.66
C ASP A 191 9.38 -0.75 10.55
N ILE A 192 10.06 -0.38 9.46
CA ILE A 192 11.41 -0.86 9.14
C ILE A 192 12.42 -0.43 10.21
N ASN A 193 12.29 0.79 10.70
CA ASN A 193 13.28 1.42 11.58
C ASN A 193 12.92 1.27 13.05
N SER A 194 11.62 1.31 13.37
CA SER A 194 11.11 1.46 14.74
C SER A 194 10.40 0.20 15.26
N GLY A 195 10.22 -0.82 14.43
CA GLY A 195 9.66 -2.10 14.81
C GLY A 195 8.13 -2.13 14.77
N LEU A 196 7.45 -2.38 15.89
CA LEU A 196 6.01 -2.60 15.94
C LEU A 196 5.30 -1.51 16.73
N PHE A 197 4.24 -0.95 16.15
CA PHE A 197 3.28 -0.04 16.82
C PHE A 197 1.92 -0.73 16.97
N ILE A 198 1.20 -0.42 18.07
CA ILE A 198 -0.14 -0.93 18.39
C ILE A 198 -1.01 0.23 18.83
#